data_7e1274036901ff69d38b72934a33676d
#
_entry.id   7e1274036901ff69d38b72934a33676d
#
_cell.length_a   1.000
_cell.length_b   1.000
_cell.length_c   1.000
_cell.angle_alpha   90.00
_cell.angle_beta   90.00
_cell.angle_gamma   90.00
#
_symmetry.space_group_name_H-M   'P 1'
#
loop_
_entity.id
_entity.type
_entity.pdbx_description
1 polymer ?
#
loop_
_entity_poly.entity_id
_entity_poly.type
_entity_poly.pdbx_seq_one_letter_code
_entity_poly.pdbx_strand_id
1 'polypeptide(L)'
;MIYFLFFLSVILLIFINALGSYYFGKLLSDGLVISIIPKILNLKYVENTGAAFGILSSKPLLITIFNILILIILTIYVLIKIKDFYKSKYLFSIILIISGGFGNIIDRMINGYVTDYFEFAFISFPVFNFADIFITVGAFLLIVKLLIDFIKENKKDESK
;
A
#
# COMPACT_ATOMS: atom_id res chain seq x y z
N MET A 1 24.12 -5.51 3.85
CA MET A 1 23.08 -5.74 4.88
C MET A 1 21.81 -4.92 4.61
N ILE A 2 21.86 -3.56 4.50
CA ILE A 2 20.65 -2.72 4.35
C ILE A 2 19.82 -3.03 3.09
N TYR A 3 20.44 -3.23 1.93
CA TYR A 3 19.73 -3.63 0.70
C TYR A 3 19.04 -4.99 0.85
N PHE A 4 19.72 -5.95 1.48
CA PHE A 4 19.13 -7.27 1.75
C PHE A 4 17.89 -7.16 2.63
N LEU A 5 17.97 -6.41 3.73
CA LEU A 5 16.82 -6.18 4.62
C LEU A 5 15.69 -5.44 3.91
N PHE A 6 16.01 -4.47 3.05
CA PHE A 6 15.02 -3.76 2.25
C PHE A 6 14.25 -4.73 1.34
N PHE A 7 14.94 -5.50 0.50
CA PHE A 7 14.28 -6.44 -0.41
C PHE A 7 13.54 -7.54 0.33
N LEU A 8 14.12 -8.08 1.41
CA LEU A 8 13.45 -9.09 2.24
C LEU A 8 12.15 -8.57 2.82
N SER A 9 12.14 -7.35 3.35
CA SER A 9 10.92 -6.72 3.89
C SER A 9 9.87 -6.47 2.82
N VAL A 10 10.28 -5.96 1.65
CA VAL A 10 9.36 -5.72 0.52
C VAL A 10 8.73 -7.03 0.05
N ILE A 11 9.54 -8.09 -0.15
CA ILE A 11 9.05 -9.40 -0.59
C ILE A 11 8.10 -10.01 0.44
N LEU A 12 8.43 -9.92 1.73
CA LEU A 12 7.58 -10.44 2.81
C LEU A 12 6.20 -9.76 2.83
N LEU A 13 6.15 -8.44 2.69
CA LEU A 13 4.88 -7.69 2.68
C LEU A 13 4.06 -7.97 1.42
N ILE A 14 4.71 -8.09 0.25
CA ILE A 14 4.05 -8.53 -0.98
C ILE A 14 3.45 -9.93 -0.80
N PHE A 15 4.19 -10.84 -0.19
CA PHE A 15 3.73 -12.19 0.08
C PHE A 15 2.52 -12.22 1.04
N ILE A 16 2.52 -11.39 2.09
CA ILE A 16 1.38 -11.22 3.00
C ILE A 16 0.16 -10.73 2.22
N ASN A 17 0.30 -9.73 1.33
CA ASN A 17 -0.80 -9.28 0.48
C ASN A 17 -1.32 -10.41 -0.41
N ALA A 18 -0.43 -11.11 -1.12
CA ALA A 18 -0.81 -12.19 -2.03
C ALA A 18 -1.54 -13.33 -1.31
N LEU A 19 -1.09 -13.70 -0.10
CA LEU A 19 -1.81 -14.66 0.75
C LEU A 19 -3.20 -14.16 1.13
N GLY A 20 -3.33 -12.89 1.50
CA GLY A 20 -4.62 -12.26 1.81
C GLY A 20 -5.58 -12.31 0.61
N SER A 21 -5.11 -11.84 -0.56
CA SER A 21 -5.89 -11.85 -1.80
C SER A 21 -6.34 -13.26 -2.19
N TYR A 22 -5.44 -14.25 -2.10
CA TYR A 22 -5.78 -15.65 -2.40
C TYR A 22 -6.77 -16.24 -1.40
N TYR A 23 -6.50 -16.10 -0.10
CA TYR A 23 -7.32 -16.72 0.94
C TYR A 23 -8.72 -16.10 1.03
N PHE A 24 -8.79 -14.77 1.11
CA PHE A 24 -10.07 -14.06 1.21
C PHE A 24 -10.82 -14.08 -0.13
N GLY A 25 -10.13 -14.00 -1.26
CA GLY A 25 -10.73 -14.17 -2.58
C GLY A 25 -11.46 -15.51 -2.69
N LYS A 26 -10.81 -16.60 -2.28
CA LYS A 26 -11.41 -17.95 -2.29
C LYS A 26 -12.54 -18.09 -1.26
N LEU A 27 -12.36 -17.57 -0.04
CA LEU A 27 -13.34 -17.69 1.05
C LEU A 27 -14.64 -16.96 0.74
N LEU A 28 -14.56 -15.83 0.01
CA LEU A 28 -15.68 -14.90 -0.19
C LEU A 28 -16.25 -14.93 -1.61
N SER A 29 -15.71 -15.80 -2.50
CA SER A 29 -16.09 -15.88 -3.93
C SER A 29 -17.59 -16.09 -4.17
N ASP A 30 -18.26 -16.75 -3.23
CA ASP A 30 -19.70 -17.06 -3.32
C ASP A 30 -20.61 -15.89 -2.88
N GLY A 31 -20.05 -14.69 -2.74
CA GLY A 31 -20.80 -13.51 -2.30
C GLY A 31 -21.04 -13.46 -0.78
N LEU A 32 -20.32 -14.29 -0.02
CA LEU A 32 -20.41 -14.32 1.44
C LEU A 32 -19.89 -12.99 2.03
N VAL A 33 -20.63 -12.44 2.99
CA VAL A 33 -20.18 -11.30 3.82
C VAL A 33 -20.02 -11.80 5.25
N ILE A 34 -18.81 -11.63 5.80
CA ILE A 34 -18.48 -12.07 7.16
C ILE A 34 -18.21 -10.83 8.03
N SER A 35 -18.95 -10.66 9.12
CA SER A 35 -18.67 -9.59 10.07
C SER A 35 -17.55 -10.02 11.02
N ILE A 36 -16.37 -9.40 10.91
CA ILE A 36 -15.24 -9.65 11.83
C ILE A 36 -15.47 -8.89 13.13
N ILE A 37 -15.81 -7.60 13.02
CA ILE A 37 -16.13 -6.73 14.15
C ILE A 37 -17.51 -6.16 13.87
N PRO A 38 -18.55 -6.57 14.64
CA PRO A 38 -19.92 -6.13 14.41
C PRO A 38 -20.02 -4.61 14.29
N LYS A 39 -20.70 -4.14 13.24
CA LYS A 39 -20.90 -2.72 12.91
C LYS A 39 -19.64 -1.92 12.57
N ILE A 40 -18.44 -2.51 12.55
CA ILE A 40 -17.19 -1.81 12.29
C ILE A 40 -16.51 -2.36 11.03
N LEU A 41 -16.25 -3.67 10.96
CA LEU A 41 -15.44 -4.28 9.89
C LEU A 41 -16.06 -5.58 9.40
N ASN A 42 -16.31 -5.65 8.11
CA ASN A 42 -16.74 -6.85 7.40
C ASN A 42 -15.64 -7.33 6.46
N LEU A 43 -15.73 -8.61 6.08
CA LEU A 43 -15.09 -9.17 4.89
C LEU A 43 -16.15 -9.29 3.79
N LYS A 44 -15.81 -8.75 2.60
CA LYS A 44 -16.66 -8.78 1.42
C LYS A 44 -15.79 -8.77 0.16
N TYR A 45 -16.01 -9.72 -0.74
CA TYR A 45 -15.23 -9.78 -1.98
C TYR A 45 -15.63 -8.71 -2.98
N VAL A 46 -14.63 -8.02 -3.52
CA VAL A 46 -14.80 -7.06 -4.61
C VAL A 46 -13.62 -7.15 -5.59
N GLU A 47 -13.93 -7.26 -6.88
CA GLU A 47 -12.95 -7.14 -7.98
C GLU A 47 -12.79 -5.68 -8.37
N ASN A 48 -11.65 -5.10 -8.02
CA ASN A 48 -11.36 -3.69 -8.27
C ASN A 48 -10.54 -3.53 -9.56
N THR A 49 -11.21 -3.17 -10.65
CA THR A 49 -10.58 -2.89 -11.95
C THR A 49 -10.08 -1.46 -12.10
N GLY A 50 -10.42 -0.57 -11.15
CA GLY A 50 -10.07 0.85 -11.16
C GLY A 50 -8.88 1.22 -10.28
N ALA A 51 -8.65 2.53 -10.15
CA ALA A 51 -7.87 3.11 -9.07
C ALA A 51 -8.79 3.41 -7.87
N ALA A 52 -8.28 4.11 -6.85
CA ALA A 52 -9.08 4.53 -5.70
C ALA A 52 -10.37 5.23 -6.16
N PHE A 53 -11.49 4.92 -5.52
CA PHE A 53 -12.83 5.44 -5.84
C PHE A 53 -13.34 5.12 -7.25
N GLY A 54 -12.83 4.06 -7.90
CA GLY A 54 -13.26 3.64 -9.24
C GLY A 54 -12.78 4.53 -10.39
N ILE A 55 -11.85 5.44 -10.15
CA ILE A 55 -11.27 6.28 -11.20
C ILE A 55 -10.61 5.38 -12.25
N LEU A 56 -10.87 5.65 -13.53
CA LEU A 56 -10.35 4.89 -14.68
C LEU A 56 -10.70 3.38 -14.64
N SER A 57 -11.79 2.96 -14.00
CA SER A 57 -12.23 1.55 -13.96
C SER A 57 -12.37 0.90 -15.33
N SER A 58 -12.61 1.70 -16.39
CA SER A 58 -12.65 1.23 -17.78
C SER A 58 -11.27 1.02 -18.44
N LYS A 59 -10.17 1.37 -17.76
CA LYS A 59 -8.81 1.32 -18.33
C LYS A 59 -7.80 0.72 -17.34
N PRO A 60 -7.99 -0.51 -16.84
CA PRO A 60 -7.14 -1.12 -15.83
C PRO A 60 -5.68 -1.27 -16.28
N LEU A 61 -5.45 -1.54 -17.56
CA LEU A 61 -4.09 -1.63 -18.13
C LEU A 61 -3.34 -0.30 -18.04
N LEU A 62 -4.00 0.82 -18.32
CA LEU A 62 -3.38 2.15 -18.24
C LEU A 62 -2.96 2.47 -16.80
N ILE A 63 -3.82 2.18 -15.82
CA ILE A 63 -3.52 2.33 -14.40
C ILE A 63 -2.30 1.48 -14.02
N THR A 64 -2.28 0.23 -14.45
CA THR A 64 -1.20 -0.70 -14.13
C THR A 64 0.14 -0.22 -14.69
N ILE A 65 0.18 0.20 -15.97
CA ILE A 65 1.40 0.73 -16.60
C ILE A 65 1.89 1.99 -15.85
N PHE A 66 0.99 2.92 -15.54
CA PHE A 66 1.34 4.15 -14.84
C PHE A 66 1.91 3.86 -13.43
N ASN A 67 1.27 2.96 -12.69
CA ASN A 67 1.73 2.55 -11.37
C ASN A 67 3.10 1.85 -11.43
N ILE A 68 3.32 0.97 -12.42
CA ILE A 68 4.62 0.32 -12.64
C ILE A 68 5.71 1.38 -12.85
N LEU A 69 5.49 2.35 -13.72
CA LEU A 69 6.47 3.40 -14.01
C LEU A 69 6.80 4.21 -12.75
N ILE A 70 5.79 4.66 -12.00
CA ILE A 70 6.00 5.40 -10.75
C ILE A 70 6.78 4.57 -9.74
N LEU A 71 6.40 3.30 -9.54
CA LEU A 71 7.06 2.46 -8.53
C LEU A 71 8.48 2.06 -8.92
N ILE A 72 8.76 1.88 -10.19
CA ILE A 72 10.13 1.64 -10.67
C ILE A 72 11.00 2.88 -10.39
N ILE A 73 10.54 4.07 -10.78
CA ILE A 73 11.26 5.33 -10.54
C ILE A 73 11.50 5.54 -9.04
N LEU A 74 10.46 5.36 -8.22
CA LEU A 74 10.55 5.49 -6.77
C LEU A 74 11.54 4.47 -6.19
N THR A 75 11.47 3.22 -6.61
CA THR A 75 12.37 2.16 -6.11
C THR A 75 13.81 2.45 -6.47
N ILE A 76 14.10 2.85 -7.70
CA ILE A 76 15.46 3.22 -8.14
C ILE A 76 15.97 4.40 -7.30
N TYR A 77 15.17 5.44 -7.12
CA TYR A 77 15.53 6.60 -6.30
C TYR A 77 15.86 6.20 -4.85
N VAL A 78 15.01 5.34 -4.27
CA VAL A 78 15.23 4.84 -2.91
C VAL A 78 16.50 4.01 -2.80
N LEU A 79 16.80 3.15 -3.77
CA LEU A 79 18.02 2.33 -3.77
C LEU A 79 19.28 3.19 -3.87
N ILE A 80 19.27 4.28 -4.65
CA ILE A 80 20.37 5.23 -4.72
C ILE A 80 20.57 5.94 -3.37
N LYS A 81 19.48 6.30 -2.67
CA LYS A 81 19.47 7.08 -1.43
C LYS A 81 19.24 6.25 -0.16
N ILE A 82 19.34 4.93 -0.23
CA ILE A 82 18.90 4.02 0.85
C ILE A 82 19.59 4.29 2.19
N LYS A 83 20.86 4.68 2.18
CA LYS A 83 21.61 5.00 3.39
C LYS A 83 21.08 6.27 4.06
N ASP A 84 20.69 7.27 3.27
CA ASP A 84 20.14 8.52 3.76
C ASP A 84 18.75 8.29 4.35
N PHE A 85 17.88 7.53 3.66
CA PHE A 85 16.56 7.14 4.14
C PHE A 85 16.62 6.28 5.40
N TYR A 86 17.61 5.41 5.52
CA TYR A 86 17.82 4.62 6.74
C TYR A 86 18.21 5.50 7.92
N LYS A 87 19.18 6.40 7.76
CA LYS A 87 19.63 7.33 8.80
C LYS A 87 18.50 8.27 9.25
N SER A 88 17.72 8.78 8.31
CA SER A 88 16.58 9.68 8.60
C SER A 88 15.33 8.95 9.11
N LYS A 89 15.35 7.61 9.17
CA LYS A 89 14.23 6.75 9.58
C LYS A 89 12.99 6.81 8.67
N TYR A 90 13.14 7.26 7.41
CA TYR A 90 12.06 7.22 6.41
C TYR A 90 11.90 5.85 5.77
N LEU A 91 12.91 4.97 5.84
CA LEU A 91 12.98 3.74 5.06
C LEU A 91 11.81 2.80 5.34
N PHE A 92 11.33 2.71 6.59
CA PHE A 92 10.20 1.85 6.94
C PHE A 92 8.90 2.30 6.23
N SER A 93 8.60 3.60 6.24
CA SER A 93 7.44 4.15 5.55
C SER A 93 7.48 3.89 4.04
N ILE A 94 8.67 4.02 3.45
CA ILE A 94 8.90 3.80 2.03
C ILE A 94 8.75 2.31 1.66
N ILE A 95 9.24 1.40 2.51
CA ILE A 95 9.05 -0.04 2.32
C ILE A 95 7.56 -0.39 2.26
N LEU A 96 6.75 0.15 3.16
CA LEU A 96 5.31 -0.07 3.17
C LEU A 96 4.66 0.42 1.85
N ILE A 97 4.97 1.63 1.41
CA ILE A 97 4.40 2.21 0.17
C ILE A 97 4.79 1.36 -1.05
N ILE A 98 6.07 1.01 -1.18
CA ILE A 98 6.56 0.22 -2.32
C ILE A 98 5.93 -1.16 -2.31
N SER A 99 5.87 -1.82 -1.16
CA SER A 99 5.30 -3.18 -1.04
C SER A 99 3.82 -3.21 -1.38
N GLY A 100 3.04 -2.25 -0.89
CA GLY A 100 1.62 -2.14 -1.21
C GLY A 100 1.39 -1.84 -2.69
N GLY A 101 2.17 -0.91 -3.27
CA GLY A 101 2.07 -0.62 -4.69
C GLY A 101 2.37 -1.83 -5.58
N PHE A 102 3.45 -2.58 -5.30
CA PHE A 102 3.75 -3.81 -6.03
C PHE A 102 2.71 -4.91 -5.78
N GLY A 103 2.17 -5.03 -4.56
CA GLY A 103 1.08 -5.97 -4.26
C GLY A 103 -0.12 -5.76 -5.19
N ASN A 104 -0.61 -4.53 -5.30
CA ASN A 104 -1.73 -4.20 -6.20
C ASN A 104 -1.39 -4.34 -7.69
N ILE A 105 -0.12 -4.15 -8.09
CA ILE A 105 0.31 -4.41 -9.47
C ILE A 105 0.28 -5.91 -9.77
N ILE A 106 0.82 -6.74 -8.87
CA ILE A 106 0.87 -8.20 -9.04
C ILE A 106 -0.53 -8.78 -9.16
N ASP A 107 -1.47 -8.35 -8.31
CA ASP A 107 -2.88 -8.76 -8.42
C ASP A 107 -3.45 -8.43 -9.81
N ARG A 108 -3.23 -7.22 -10.32
CA ARG A 108 -3.69 -6.82 -11.67
C ARG A 108 -3.03 -7.60 -12.80
N MET A 109 -1.74 -7.93 -12.66
CA MET A 109 -1.03 -8.69 -13.69
C MET A 109 -1.49 -10.15 -13.76
N ILE A 110 -1.89 -10.73 -12.62
CA ILE A 110 -2.32 -12.13 -12.54
C ILE A 110 -3.81 -12.26 -12.84
N ASN A 111 -4.64 -11.42 -12.22
CA ASN A 111 -6.09 -11.57 -12.21
C ASN A 111 -6.80 -10.60 -13.19
N GLY A 112 -6.15 -9.50 -13.61
CA GLY A 112 -6.77 -8.40 -14.35
C GLY A 112 -7.42 -7.35 -13.45
N TYR A 113 -7.51 -7.60 -12.14
CA TYR A 113 -8.09 -6.72 -11.13
C TYR A 113 -7.33 -6.86 -9.80
N VAL A 114 -7.61 -5.99 -8.85
CA VAL A 114 -7.17 -6.12 -7.46
C VAL A 114 -8.26 -6.78 -6.65
N THR A 115 -7.91 -7.77 -5.84
CA THR A 115 -8.83 -8.43 -4.91
C THR A 115 -8.93 -7.60 -3.64
N ASP A 116 -10.06 -6.92 -3.43
CA ASP A 116 -10.37 -6.16 -2.22
C ASP A 116 -11.32 -6.95 -1.33
N TYR A 117 -11.15 -6.85 0.01
CA TYR A 117 -11.92 -7.69 0.93
C TYR A 117 -12.21 -7.08 2.30
N PHE A 118 -11.67 -5.94 2.70
CA PHE A 118 -12.04 -5.22 3.93
C PHE A 118 -13.08 -4.15 3.63
N GLU A 119 -14.22 -4.18 4.32
CA GLU A 119 -15.30 -3.18 4.21
C GLU A 119 -15.56 -2.55 5.58
N PHE A 120 -15.53 -1.21 5.67
CA PHE A 120 -16.05 -0.54 6.86
C PHE A 120 -17.58 -0.59 6.87
N ALA A 121 -18.16 -1.11 7.96
CA ALA A 121 -19.61 -1.30 8.07
C ALA A 121 -20.37 -0.03 8.49
N PHE A 122 -19.69 0.99 8.99
CA PHE A 122 -20.28 2.21 9.57
C PHE A 122 -20.22 3.45 8.66
N ILE A 123 -19.46 3.38 7.58
CA ILE A 123 -19.31 4.45 6.58
C ILE A 123 -19.32 3.87 5.17
N SER A 124 -19.75 4.68 4.20
CA SER A 124 -19.59 4.36 2.79
C SER A 124 -18.15 4.65 2.38
N PHE A 125 -17.30 3.62 2.39
CA PHE A 125 -15.91 3.68 1.98
C PHE A 125 -15.63 2.52 1.01
N PRO A 126 -14.78 2.70 0.00
CA PRO A 126 -14.39 1.61 -0.90
C PRO A 126 -13.86 0.41 -0.11
N VAL A 127 -14.17 -0.80 -0.57
CA VAL A 127 -13.55 -2.02 -0.06
C VAL A 127 -12.07 -1.98 -0.39
N PHE A 128 -11.21 -2.45 0.50
CA PHE A 128 -9.75 -2.34 0.40
C PHE A 128 -9.06 -3.63 0.84
N ASN A 129 -7.75 -3.71 0.65
CA ASN A 129 -6.93 -4.89 0.95
C ASN A 129 -5.70 -4.56 1.81
N PHE A 130 -4.82 -5.53 2.05
CA PHE A 130 -3.57 -5.30 2.80
C PHE A 130 -2.63 -4.33 2.10
N ALA A 131 -2.52 -4.37 0.75
CA ALA A 131 -1.66 -3.45 0.02
C ALA A 131 -2.08 -1.99 0.23
N ASP A 132 -3.39 -1.72 0.26
CA ASP A 132 -3.94 -0.38 0.52
C ASP A 132 -3.64 0.07 1.95
N ILE A 133 -3.71 -0.85 2.93
CA ILE A 133 -3.29 -0.58 4.31
C ILE A 133 -1.81 -0.21 4.35
N PHE A 134 -0.95 -0.96 3.66
CA PHE A 134 0.49 -0.66 3.62
C PHE A 134 0.77 0.70 3.01
N ILE A 135 0.14 1.04 1.88
CA ILE A 135 0.28 2.34 1.24
C ILE A 135 -0.17 3.45 2.18
N THR A 136 -1.36 3.33 2.77
CA THR A 136 -1.98 4.36 3.61
C THR A 136 -1.16 4.59 4.89
N VAL A 137 -0.80 3.51 5.59
CA VAL A 137 0.02 3.59 6.81
C VAL A 137 1.41 4.12 6.48
N GLY A 138 2.03 3.65 5.40
CA GLY A 138 3.32 4.13 4.94
C GLY A 138 3.31 5.62 4.62
N ALA A 139 2.31 6.09 3.87
CA ALA A 139 2.15 7.50 3.53
C ALA A 139 1.91 8.36 4.79
N PHE A 140 1.04 7.92 5.69
CA PHE A 140 0.79 8.61 6.96
C PHE A 140 2.08 8.76 7.79
N LEU A 141 2.82 7.66 8.00
CA LEU A 141 4.07 7.70 8.76
C LEU A 141 5.12 8.59 8.09
N LEU A 142 5.20 8.59 6.76
CA LEU A 142 6.11 9.45 6.00
C LEU A 142 5.78 10.93 6.22
N ILE A 143 4.49 11.30 6.09
CA ILE A 143 4.02 12.68 6.30
C ILE A 143 4.29 13.14 7.73
N VAL A 144 3.93 12.34 8.72
CA VAL A 144 4.18 12.66 10.15
C VAL A 144 5.67 12.89 10.40
N LYS A 145 6.52 12.04 9.85
CA LYS A 145 7.97 12.17 10.02
C LYS A 145 8.52 13.43 9.33
N LEU A 146 8.06 13.76 8.13
CA LEU A 146 8.42 14.99 7.42
C LEU A 146 8.02 16.24 8.23
N LEU A 147 6.82 16.25 8.78
CA LEU A 147 6.34 17.36 9.61
C LEU A 147 7.19 17.53 10.88
N ILE A 148 7.53 16.43 11.56
CA ILE A 148 8.39 16.46 12.74
C ILE A 148 9.77 17.04 12.40
N ASP A 149 10.36 16.62 11.29
CA ASP A 149 11.70 17.09 10.89
C ASP A 149 11.66 18.57 10.49
N PHE A 150 10.62 19.00 9.76
CA PHE A 150 10.40 20.41 9.41
C PHE A 150 10.28 21.32 10.65
N ILE A 151 9.49 20.91 11.65
CA ILE A 151 9.34 21.67 12.92
C ILE A 151 10.66 21.77 13.68
N LYS A 152 11.46 20.70 13.68
CA LYS A 152 12.77 20.70 14.35
C LYS A 152 13.78 21.61 13.65
N GLU A 153 13.77 21.67 12.34
CA GLU A 153 14.66 22.52 11.55
C GLU A 153 14.36 24.00 11.80
N ASN A 154 13.09 24.39 11.72
CA ASN A 154 12.66 25.76 12.00
C ASN A 154 13.05 26.24 13.41
N LYS A 155 12.84 25.41 14.46
CA LYS A 155 13.24 25.77 15.82
C LYS A 155 14.75 25.95 15.99
N LYS A 156 15.57 25.25 15.18
CA LYS A 156 17.01 25.37 15.23
C LYS A 156 17.50 26.67 14.58
N ASP A 157 16.76 27.14 13.56
CA ASP A 157 17.10 28.39 12.87
C ASP A 157 16.67 29.63 13.68
N GLU A 158 15.57 29.55 14.43
CA GLU A 158 15.13 30.60 15.36
C GLU A 158 16.06 30.76 16.58
N SER A 159 16.86 29.74 16.88
CA SER A 159 17.78 29.72 18.05
C SER A 159 19.20 30.19 17.72
N LYS A 160 19.46 30.57 16.47
CA LYS A 160 20.76 31.14 16.00
C LYS A 160 20.68 32.65 15.84
#